data_cba2a517edfcf3466f5760a9386e3678
#
_entry.id   cba2a517edfcf3466f5760a9386e3678
#
_cell.length_a   1.000
_cell.length_b   1.000
_cell.length_c   1.000
_cell.angle_alpha   90.00
_cell.angle_beta   90.00
_cell.angle_gamma   90.00
#
_symmetry.space_group_name_H-M   'P 1'
#
loop_
_entity.id
_entity.type
_entity.pdbx_description
1 polymer ?
#
loop_
_entity_poly.entity_id
_entity_poly.type
_entity_poly.pdbx_seq_one_letter_code
_entity_poly.pdbx_strand_id
1 'polypeptide(L)' 'MRVDVTMPNLGYDMEEGTVATWLKQAGDAVERGEVIAEIETDKTTVEMEALATGTLAEIVHPAGSTVAVGEVIAVLETEG' A
#
# COMPACT_ATOMS: atom_id res chain seq x y z
N MET A 1 -13.14 -5.99 -10.39
CA MET A 1 -11.85 -5.68 -11.04
C MET A 1 -10.76 -5.60 -9.99
N ARG A 2 -9.64 -6.25 -10.23
CA ARG A 2 -8.52 -6.25 -9.28
C ARG A 2 -7.54 -5.14 -9.64
N VAL A 3 -7.12 -4.40 -8.63
CA VAL A 3 -6.16 -3.32 -8.79
C VAL A 3 -4.96 -3.61 -7.88
N ASP A 4 -3.79 -3.71 -8.48
CA ASP A 4 -2.58 -3.94 -7.70
C ASP A 4 -2.14 -2.65 -7.02
N VAL A 5 -1.83 -2.76 -5.73
CA VAL A 5 -1.24 -1.67 -4.97
C VAL A 5 0.25 -1.93 -4.91
N THR A 6 1.02 -1.05 -5.53
CA THR A 6 2.47 -1.22 -5.60
C THR A 6 3.19 -0.27 -4.67
N MET A 7 4.40 -0.64 -4.27
CA MET A 7 5.23 0.24 -3.45
C MET A 7 5.55 1.50 -4.24
N PRO A 8 5.12 2.67 -3.77
CA PRO A 8 5.33 3.92 -4.51
C PRO A 8 6.77 4.42 -4.39
N ASN A 9 7.21 5.18 -5.37
CA ASN A 9 8.47 5.88 -5.30
C ASN A 9 8.22 7.22 -4.60
N LEU A 10 8.66 7.32 -3.36
CA LEU A 10 8.41 8.49 -2.52
C LEU A 10 9.63 9.41 -2.39
N GLY A 11 10.70 9.13 -3.10
CA GLY A 11 11.91 9.94 -3.07
C GLY A 11 12.77 9.69 -4.30
N TYR A 12 13.73 10.59 -4.55
CA TYR A 12 14.53 10.55 -5.76
C TYR A 12 15.36 9.28 -5.91
N ASP A 13 15.91 8.81 -4.81
CA ASP A 13 16.80 7.66 -4.82
C ASP A 13 16.20 6.47 -4.09
N MET A 14 14.87 6.44 -3.98
CA MET A 14 14.20 5.39 -3.26
C MET A 14 14.17 4.12 -4.10
N GLU A 15 14.84 3.09 -3.62
CA GLU A 15 14.84 1.77 -4.27
C GLU A 15 13.87 0.83 -3.60
N GLU A 16 13.63 1.04 -2.29
CA GLU A 16 12.75 0.18 -1.50
C GLU A 16 12.15 1.00 -0.36
N GLY A 17 11.09 0.48 0.21
CA GLY A 17 10.46 1.05 1.39
C GLY A 17 10.01 -0.06 2.31
N THR A 18 9.78 0.28 3.57
CA THR A 18 9.29 -0.68 4.55
C THR A 18 7.84 -0.36 4.87
N VAL A 19 7.00 -1.38 4.83
CA VAL A 19 5.61 -1.22 5.26
C VAL A 19 5.62 -1.17 6.78
N ALA A 20 5.45 0.02 7.34
CA ALA A 20 5.51 0.21 8.79
C ALA A 20 4.25 -0.32 9.48
N THR A 21 3.10 0.02 8.93
CA THR A 21 1.81 -0.32 9.53
C THR A 21 0.74 -0.44 8.45
N TRP A 22 -0.14 -1.42 8.60
CA TRP A 22 -1.37 -1.52 7.82
C TRP A 22 -2.52 -0.97 8.67
N LEU A 23 -3.22 0.04 8.15
CA LEU A 23 -4.37 0.65 8.83
C LEU A 23 -5.67 -0.05 8.47
N LYS A 24 -5.64 -0.86 7.43
CA LYS A 24 -6.78 -1.69 6.99
C LYS A 24 -6.31 -3.12 6.89
N GLN A 25 -7.24 -4.05 6.97
CA GLN A 25 -6.96 -5.48 6.87
C GLN A 25 -7.63 -6.06 5.66
N ALA A 26 -7.18 -7.25 5.25
CA ALA A 26 -7.83 -7.97 4.16
C ALA A 26 -9.30 -8.17 4.51
N GLY A 27 -10.16 -7.82 3.57
CA GLY A 27 -11.61 -7.85 3.76
C GLY A 27 -12.23 -6.52 4.12
N ASP A 28 -11.43 -5.51 4.49
CA ASP A 28 -11.95 -4.20 4.83
C ASP A 28 -12.31 -3.38 3.59
N ALA A 29 -13.38 -2.62 3.70
CA ALA A 29 -13.74 -1.66 2.67
C ALA A 29 -12.81 -0.46 2.74
N VAL A 30 -12.39 0.05 1.59
CA VAL A 30 -11.54 1.23 1.49
C VAL A 30 -12.13 2.21 0.49
N GLU A 31 -11.86 3.49 0.70
CA GLU A 31 -12.28 4.54 -0.22
C GLU A 31 -11.05 5.17 -0.86
N ARG A 32 -11.19 5.58 -2.11
CA ARG A 32 -10.13 6.29 -2.81
C ARG A 32 -9.70 7.51 -1.99
N GLY A 33 -8.40 7.63 -1.76
CA GLY A 33 -7.84 8.71 -0.95
C GLY A 33 -7.77 8.40 0.54
N GLU A 34 -8.32 7.28 0.96
CA GLU A 34 -8.25 6.87 2.37
C GLU A 34 -6.88 6.29 2.66
N VAL A 35 -6.27 6.68 3.77
CA VAL A 35 -4.96 6.15 4.17
C VAL A 35 -5.13 4.70 4.59
N ILE A 36 -4.44 3.79 3.90
CA ILE A 36 -4.55 2.35 4.16
C ILE A 36 -3.31 1.77 4.81
N ALA A 37 -2.17 2.45 4.69
CA ALA A 37 -0.91 1.97 5.24
C ALA A 37 0.04 3.12 5.45
N GLU A 38 1.06 2.86 6.27
CA GLU A 38 2.16 3.80 6.44
C GLU A 38 3.43 3.14 5.93
N ILE A 39 4.19 3.88 5.13
CA ILE A 39 5.43 3.41 4.51
C ILE A 39 6.58 4.19 5.13
N GLU A 40 7.56 3.47 5.65
CA GLU A 40 8.74 4.08 6.23
C GLU A 40 9.86 4.12 5.20
N THR A 41 10.47 5.29 5.07
CA THR A 41 11.64 5.48 4.22
C THR A 41 12.84 5.84 5.10
N ASP A 42 14.01 6.01 4.51
CA ASP A 42 15.22 6.37 5.26
C ASP A 42 15.09 7.69 6.02
N LYS A 43 14.19 8.56 5.57
CA LYS A 43 14.09 9.91 6.11
C LYS A 43 12.81 10.20 6.86
N THR A 44 11.73 9.50 6.52
CA THR A 44 10.41 9.84 7.05
C THR A 44 9.44 8.69 6.85
N THR A 45 8.29 8.80 7.50
CA THR A 45 7.17 7.89 7.28
C THR A 45 6.13 8.62 6.44
N VAL A 46 5.64 7.99 5.41
CA VAL A 46 4.67 8.56 4.48
C VAL A 46 3.41 7.72 4.48
N GLU A 47 2.27 8.39 4.46
CA GLU A 47 0.97 7.71 4.41
C GLU A 47 0.67 7.28 2.99
N MET A 48 0.21 6.04 2.84
CA MET A 48 -0.18 5.50 1.57
C MET A 48 -1.69 5.46 1.46
N GLU A 49 -2.21 6.07 0.40
CA GLU A 49 -3.65 6.16 0.18
C GLU A 49 -4.13 5.12 -0.81
N ALA A 50 -5.38 4.71 -0.67
CA ALA A 50 -6.00 3.80 -1.62
C ALA A 50 -6.14 4.48 -2.98
N LEU A 51 -5.86 3.74 -4.05
CA LEU A 51 -5.94 4.26 -5.42
C LEU A 51 -7.36 4.21 -5.98
N ALA A 52 -8.22 3.42 -5.35
CA ALA A 52 -9.59 3.23 -5.81
C ALA A 52 -10.48 2.82 -4.64
N THR A 53 -11.77 3.05 -4.80
CA THR A 53 -12.76 2.60 -3.82
C THR A 53 -13.08 1.14 -4.07
N GLY A 54 -13.07 0.33 -3.01
CA GLY A 54 -13.36 -1.10 -3.11
C GLY A 54 -13.07 -1.80 -1.81
N THR A 55 -12.62 -3.04 -1.91
CA THR A 55 -12.26 -3.86 -0.75
C THR A 55 -10.79 -4.22 -0.83
N LEU A 56 -10.09 -4.17 0.29
CA LEU A 56 -8.72 -4.67 0.36
C LEU A 56 -8.79 -6.19 0.30
N ALA A 57 -8.49 -6.74 -0.87
CA ALA A 57 -8.68 -8.17 -1.10
C ALA A 57 -7.57 -9.01 -0.48
N GLU A 58 -6.33 -8.50 -0.55
CA GLU A 58 -5.18 -9.27 -0.07
C GLU A 58 -4.05 -8.33 0.31
N ILE A 59 -3.37 -8.67 1.40
CA ILE A 59 -2.12 -8.02 1.78
C ILE A 59 -1.00 -8.99 1.40
N VAL A 60 -0.22 -8.63 0.39
CA VAL A 60 0.86 -9.47 -0.13
C VAL A 60 2.09 -9.39 0.78
N HIS A 61 2.38 -8.20 1.29
CA HIS A 61 3.49 -7.98 2.22
C HIS A 61 2.96 -7.39 3.53
N PRO A 62 3.11 -8.11 4.64
CA PRO A 62 2.62 -7.61 5.94
C PRO A 62 3.48 -6.47 6.48
N ALA A 63 3.01 -5.86 7.56
CA ALA A 63 3.76 -4.84 8.26
C ALA A 63 5.14 -5.38 8.68
N GLY A 64 6.15 -4.55 8.53
CA GLY A 64 7.53 -4.92 8.81
C GLY A 64 8.30 -5.40 7.58
N SER A 65 7.63 -5.58 6.45
CA SER A 65 8.28 -6.03 5.21
C SER A 65 8.98 -4.89 4.50
N THR A 66 10.18 -5.16 4.00
CA THR A 66 10.88 -4.24 3.10
C THR A 66 10.63 -4.70 1.68
N VAL A 67 10.14 -3.79 0.85
CA VAL A 67 9.66 -4.12 -0.50
C VAL A 67 10.27 -3.16 -1.50
N ALA A 68 10.68 -3.68 -2.64
CA ALA A 68 11.23 -2.85 -3.70
C ALA A 68 10.14 -1.98 -4.33
N VAL A 69 10.52 -0.78 -4.74
CA VAL A 69 9.62 0.13 -5.45
C VAL A 69 9.08 -0.57 -6.70
N GLY A 70 7.77 -0.51 -6.87
CA GLY A 70 7.10 -1.16 -8.00
C GLY A 70 6.57 -2.56 -7.73
N GLU A 71 6.98 -3.18 -6.62
CA GLU A 71 6.42 -4.49 -6.28
C GLU A 71 5.01 -4.36 -5.72
N VAL A 72 4.19 -5.37 -5.99
CA VAL A 72 2.82 -5.41 -5.47
C VAL A 72 2.86 -5.70 -3.97
N ILE A 73 2.27 -4.82 -3.17
CA ILE A 73 2.20 -5.00 -1.72
C ILE A 73 0.81 -5.40 -1.24
N ALA A 74 -0.19 -5.15 -2.05
CA ALA A 74 -1.57 -5.50 -1.72
C ALA A 74 -2.40 -5.51 -3.00
N VAL A 75 -3.61 -6.03 -2.89
CA VAL A 75 -4.56 -6.06 -4.01
C VAL A 75 -5.90 -5.53 -3.54
N LEU A 76 -6.47 -4.62 -4.33
CA LEU A 76 -7.82 -4.11 -4.11
C LEU A 76 -8.78 -4.80 -5.07
N GLU A 77 -9.99 -5.05 -4.61
CA GLU A 77 -11.08 -5.51 -5.45
C GLU A 77 -12.08 -4.38 -5.59
N THR A 78 -12.29 -3.93 -6.81
CA THR A 78 -13.20 -2.81 -7.08
C THR A 78 -14.36 -3.27 -7.94
N GLU A 79 -15.42 -2.47 -7.93
CA GLU A 79 -16.56 -2.71 -8.80
C GLU A 79 -16.36 -2.00 -10.12
N GLY A 80 -16.08 -2.73 -11.09
CA GLY A 80 -15.96 -2.17 -12.39
C GLY A 80 -14.65 -1.97 -12.96
#